data_f980ea3caf3aa17376f51d64f86b253e
#
_entry.id   f980ea3caf3aa17376f51d64f86b253e
#
_cell.length_a   1.000
_cell.length_b   1.000
_cell.length_c   1.000
_cell.angle_alpha   90.00
_cell.angle_beta   90.00
_cell.angle_gamma   90.00
#
_symmetry.space_group_name_H-M   'P 1'
#
loop_
_entity.id
_entity.type
_entity.pdbx_description
1 polymer ?
#
loop_
_entity_poly.entity_id
_entity_poly.type
_entity_poly.pdbx_seq_one_letter_code
_entity_poly.pdbx_strand_id
1 'polypeptide(L)'
;MNKQELEKIKQKALEKHIPIIMDDTLEIVDKILKEVKPKRILEIGTAVGYSAMCFSEYLEDGGIIDTIERDEERIVEAKINIKNVGVEDKINIYEGDAVEILPTLNEQYDIAFID
;
A
#
# COMPACT_ATOMS: atom_id res chain seq x y z
N MET A 1 8.72 5.43 10.19
CA MET A 1 8.41 5.82 8.79
C MET A 1 9.01 7.18 8.47
N ASN A 2 9.69 7.28 7.34
CA ASN A 2 10.23 8.55 6.87
C ASN A 2 9.13 9.35 6.15
N LYS A 3 8.50 10.28 6.84
CA LYS A 3 7.38 11.07 6.30
C LYS A 3 7.82 12.10 5.26
N GLN A 4 9.05 12.58 5.33
CA GLN A 4 9.58 13.49 4.32
C GLN A 4 9.73 12.77 2.98
N GLU A 5 10.24 11.55 3.01
CA GLU A 5 10.36 10.72 1.82
C GLU A 5 8.99 10.35 1.25
N LEU A 6 8.03 10.03 2.12
CA LEU A 6 6.66 9.76 1.70
C LEU A 6 6.04 10.95 0.95
N GLU A 7 6.25 12.16 1.44
CA GLU A 7 5.75 13.37 0.78
C GLU A 7 6.42 13.61 -0.57
N LYS A 8 7.72 13.34 -0.69
CA LYS A 8 8.43 13.43 -1.97
C LYS A 8 7.85 12.46 -3.00
N ILE A 9 7.55 11.25 -2.57
CA ILE A 9 6.94 10.23 -3.43
C ILE A 9 5.58 10.70 -3.93
N LYS A 10 4.76 11.25 -3.04
CA LYS A 10 3.46 11.83 -3.40
C LYS A 10 3.61 12.93 -4.45
N GLN A 11 4.49 13.90 -4.21
CA GLN A 11 4.68 15.02 -5.12
C GLN A 11 5.20 14.57 -6.49
N LYS A 12 6.12 13.61 -6.52
CA LYS A 12 6.64 13.06 -7.76
C LYS A 12 5.54 12.36 -8.58
N ALA A 13 4.69 11.60 -7.89
CA ALA A 13 3.56 10.93 -8.54
C ALA A 13 2.58 11.94 -9.15
N LEU A 14 2.26 13.01 -8.42
CA LEU A 14 1.40 14.08 -8.90
C LEU A 14 1.99 14.80 -10.12
N GLU A 15 3.28 15.11 -10.09
CA GLU A 15 3.98 15.74 -11.20
C GLU A 15 3.97 14.88 -12.47
N LYS A 16 4.09 13.58 -12.32
CA LYS A 16 4.10 12.61 -13.41
C LYS A 16 2.71 12.14 -13.83
N HIS A 17 1.67 12.68 -13.21
CA HIS A 17 0.28 12.28 -13.45
C HIS A 17 0.03 10.79 -13.21
N ILE A 18 0.73 10.21 -12.22
CA ILE A 18 0.51 8.83 -11.80
C ILE A 18 -0.67 8.83 -10.84
N PRO A 19 -1.73 8.04 -11.10
CA PRO A 19 -2.87 7.97 -10.20
C PRO A 19 -2.47 7.43 -8.83
N ILE A 20 -2.79 8.18 -7.79
CA ILE A 20 -2.64 7.77 -6.39
C ILE A 20 -3.93 8.08 -5.66
N ILE A 21 -4.09 7.50 -4.46
CA ILE A 21 -5.27 7.78 -3.64
C ILE A 21 -5.38 9.29 -3.39
N MET A 22 -6.59 9.82 -3.56
CA MET A 22 -6.85 11.24 -3.36
C MET A 22 -6.89 11.58 -1.86
N ASP A 23 -6.53 12.80 -1.52
CA ASP A 23 -6.42 13.24 -0.11
C ASP A 23 -7.73 13.08 0.66
N ASP A 24 -8.87 13.39 0.05
CA ASP A 24 -10.17 13.25 0.70
C ASP A 24 -10.53 11.79 0.95
N THR A 25 -10.25 10.91 0.00
CA THR A 25 -10.44 9.47 0.17
C THR A 25 -9.52 8.92 1.25
N LEU A 26 -8.25 9.33 1.23
CA LEU A 26 -7.27 8.91 2.23
C LEU A 26 -7.72 9.31 3.64
N GLU A 27 -8.25 10.52 3.81
CA GLU A 27 -8.76 10.99 5.09
C GLU A 27 -9.86 10.08 5.65
N ILE A 28 -10.78 9.64 4.77
CA ILE A 28 -11.86 8.72 5.16
C ILE A 28 -11.29 7.36 5.56
N VAL A 29 -10.40 6.82 4.76
CA VAL A 29 -9.77 5.52 5.02
C VAL A 29 -8.98 5.57 6.32
N ASP A 30 -8.23 6.63 6.55
CA ASP A 30 -7.45 6.80 7.79
C ASP A 30 -8.33 6.73 9.03
N LYS A 31 -9.52 7.34 9.00
CA LYS A 31 -10.47 7.29 10.11
C LYS A 31 -10.92 5.86 10.39
N ILE A 32 -11.21 5.11 9.33
CA ILE A 32 -11.60 3.70 9.45
C ILE A 32 -10.47 2.87 10.04
N LEU A 33 -9.26 3.03 9.52
CA LEU A 33 -8.10 2.27 9.97
C LEU A 33 -7.74 2.57 11.43
N LYS A 34 -7.88 3.82 11.87
CA LYS A 34 -7.66 4.19 13.28
C LYS A 34 -8.59 3.47 14.23
N GLU A 35 -9.84 3.23 13.81
CA GLU A 35 -10.81 2.49 14.62
C GLU A 35 -10.57 1.00 14.58
N VAL A 36 -10.35 0.44 13.39
CA VAL A 36 -10.23 -1.01 13.19
C VAL A 36 -8.90 -1.55 13.68
N LYS A 37 -7.82 -0.80 13.52
CA LYS A 37 -6.43 -1.24 13.82
C LYS A 37 -6.17 -2.62 13.24
N PRO A 38 -6.19 -2.73 11.91
CA PRO A 38 -6.15 -4.04 11.26
C PRO A 38 -4.83 -4.76 11.46
N LYS A 39 -4.90 -6.08 11.56
CA LYS A 39 -3.73 -6.96 11.55
C LYS A 39 -3.26 -7.23 10.13
N ARG A 40 -4.22 -7.32 9.19
CA ARG A 40 -3.87 -7.65 7.82
C ARG A 40 -4.80 -6.95 6.85
N ILE A 41 -4.18 -6.26 5.90
CA ILE A 41 -4.87 -5.54 4.83
C ILE A 41 -4.50 -6.19 3.51
N LEU A 42 -5.50 -6.37 2.65
CA LEU A 42 -5.29 -6.73 1.25
C LEU A 42 -5.47 -5.49 0.39
N GLU A 43 -4.52 -5.21 -0.49
CA GLU A 43 -4.65 -4.16 -1.48
C GLU A 43 -4.47 -4.73 -2.88
N ILE A 44 -5.36 -4.36 -3.79
CA ILE A 44 -5.21 -4.68 -5.21
C ILE A 44 -4.90 -3.38 -5.95
N GLY A 45 -3.72 -3.32 -6.58
CA GLY A 45 -3.22 -2.12 -7.23
C GLY A 45 -2.22 -1.37 -6.36
N THR A 46 -0.98 -1.86 -6.32
CA THR A 46 0.11 -1.24 -5.54
C THR A 46 0.51 0.12 -6.08
N ALA A 47 0.52 0.25 -7.41
CA ALA A 47 1.05 1.42 -8.11
C ALA A 47 2.46 1.76 -7.60
N VAL A 48 2.69 2.97 -7.14
CA VAL A 48 4.01 3.38 -6.62
C VAL A 48 4.18 3.06 -5.12
N GLY A 49 3.19 2.43 -4.50
CA GLY A 49 3.22 2.03 -3.09
C GLY A 49 2.71 3.08 -2.12
N TYR A 50 2.24 4.21 -2.60
CA TYR A 50 1.87 5.34 -1.74
C TYR A 50 0.74 5.00 -0.77
N SER A 51 -0.37 4.44 -1.24
CA SER A 51 -1.50 4.07 -0.39
C SER A 51 -1.11 3.02 0.66
N ALA A 52 -0.39 1.97 0.24
CA ALA A 52 0.07 0.94 1.17
C ALA A 52 0.95 1.55 2.27
N MET A 53 1.86 2.45 1.91
CA MET A 53 2.71 3.13 2.88
C MET A 53 1.90 3.98 3.85
N CYS A 54 0.89 4.70 3.35
CA CYS A 54 -0.01 5.47 4.21
C CYS A 54 -0.78 4.57 5.18
N PHE A 55 -1.32 3.46 4.68
CA PHE A 55 -2.10 2.53 5.51
C PHE A 55 -1.25 1.80 6.54
N SER A 56 0.03 1.58 6.26
CA SER A 56 0.93 0.85 7.17
C SER A 56 1.06 1.51 8.55
N GLU A 57 0.83 2.82 8.62
CA GLU A 57 0.89 3.58 9.86
C GLU A 57 -0.18 3.15 10.88
N TYR A 58 -1.30 2.61 10.40
CA TYR A 58 -2.44 2.27 11.24
C TYR A 58 -2.58 0.78 11.53
N LEU A 59 -1.62 -0.03 11.11
CA LEU A 59 -1.62 -1.45 11.42
C LEU A 59 -1.42 -1.69 12.92
N GLU A 60 -2.07 -2.74 13.42
CA GLU A 60 -1.73 -3.27 14.74
C GLU A 60 -0.27 -3.72 14.75
N ASP A 61 0.35 -3.77 15.93
CA ASP A 61 1.74 -4.23 16.07
C ASP A 61 1.92 -5.61 15.41
N GLY A 62 2.91 -5.71 14.54
CA GLY A 62 3.15 -6.93 13.76
C GLY A 62 2.23 -7.12 12.57
N GLY A 63 1.37 -6.14 12.29
CA GLY A 63 0.46 -6.20 11.15
C GLY A 63 1.17 -6.13 9.80
N ILE A 64 0.49 -6.62 8.77
CA ILE A 64 1.03 -6.74 7.42
C ILE A 64 0.01 -6.24 6.39
N ILE A 65 0.51 -5.63 5.34
CA ILE A 65 -0.26 -5.34 4.13
C ILE A 65 0.25 -6.25 3.01
N ASP A 66 -0.66 -7.00 2.41
CA ASP A 66 -0.38 -7.74 1.17
C ASP A 66 -0.95 -6.92 0.02
N THR A 67 -0.11 -6.49 -0.89
CA THR A 67 -0.51 -5.68 -2.04
C THR A 67 -0.11 -6.37 -3.34
N ILE A 68 -0.99 -6.32 -4.33
CA ILE A 68 -0.82 -7.03 -5.61
C ILE A 68 -0.62 -6.01 -6.72
N GLU A 69 0.41 -6.22 -7.55
CA GLU A 69 0.69 -5.39 -8.72
C GLU A 69 1.22 -6.25 -9.86
N ARG A 70 0.74 -5.98 -11.07
CA ARG A 70 1.20 -6.71 -12.28
C ARG A 70 2.17 -5.92 -13.15
N ASP A 71 2.21 -4.61 -13.03
CA ASP A 71 3.08 -3.76 -13.84
C ASP A 71 4.50 -3.79 -13.29
N GLU A 72 5.43 -4.31 -14.09
CA GLU A 72 6.83 -4.48 -13.66
C GLU A 72 7.50 -3.16 -13.28
N GLU A 73 7.24 -2.08 -14.01
CA GLU A 73 7.82 -0.77 -13.69
C GLU A 73 7.29 -0.25 -12.36
N ARG A 74 6.01 -0.42 -12.09
CA ARG A 74 5.40 -0.01 -10.82
C ARG A 74 5.93 -0.84 -9.66
N ILE A 75 6.13 -2.13 -9.86
CA ILE A 75 6.68 -3.01 -8.82
C ILE A 75 8.08 -2.55 -8.41
N VAL A 76 8.96 -2.28 -9.38
CA VAL A 76 10.33 -1.81 -9.09
C VAL A 76 10.28 -0.49 -8.32
N GLU A 77 9.48 0.44 -8.79
CA GLU A 77 9.32 1.76 -8.16
C GLU A 77 8.77 1.64 -6.73
N ALA A 78 7.73 0.82 -6.55
CA ALA A 78 7.12 0.61 -5.24
C ALA A 78 8.11 0.01 -4.25
N LYS A 79 8.90 -0.98 -4.66
CA LYS A 79 9.91 -1.59 -3.78
C LYS A 79 10.95 -0.58 -3.31
N ILE A 80 11.42 0.27 -4.21
CA ILE A 80 12.38 1.33 -3.88
C ILE A 80 11.74 2.32 -2.89
N ASN A 81 10.52 2.76 -3.17
CA ASN A 81 9.81 3.71 -2.34
C ASN A 81 9.56 3.17 -0.92
N ILE A 82 9.08 1.94 -0.82
CA ILE A 82 8.79 1.28 0.47
C ILE A 82 10.06 1.17 1.32
N LYS A 83 11.17 0.82 0.68
CA LYS A 83 12.47 0.76 1.38
C LYS A 83 12.91 2.15 1.86
N ASN A 84 12.80 3.17 1.01
CA ASN A 84 13.22 4.52 1.35
C ASN A 84 12.37 5.14 2.46
N VAL A 85 11.10 4.78 2.52
CA VAL A 85 10.20 5.22 3.59
C VAL A 85 10.43 4.43 4.89
N GLY A 86 11.00 3.22 4.78
CA GLY A 86 11.37 2.41 5.95
C GLY A 86 10.24 1.53 6.48
N VAL A 87 9.35 1.07 5.63
CA VAL A 87 8.21 0.22 6.03
C VAL A 87 8.21 -1.14 5.31
N GLU A 88 9.35 -1.57 4.84
CA GLU A 88 9.48 -2.83 4.10
C GLU A 88 9.11 -4.08 4.92
N ASP A 89 9.21 -4.01 6.24
CA ASP A 89 8.80 -5.07 7.14
C ASP A 89 7.27 -5.20 7.31
N LYS A 90 6.52 -4.24 6.81
CA LYS A 90 5.06 -4.19 6.96
C LYS A 90 4.31 -4.46 5.66
N ILE A 91 5.01 -4.49 4.53
CA ILE A 91 4.37 -4.58 3.22
C ILE A 91 4.99 -5.70 2.40
N ASN A 92 4.13 -6.62 1.95
CA ASN A 92 4.52 -7.66 0.99
C ASN A 92 3.92 -7.31 -0.37
N ILE A 93 4.75 -7.27 -1.40
CA ILE A 93 4.30 -7.08 -2.78
C ILE A 93 4.23 -8.43 -3.47
N TYR A 94 3.04 -8.78 -3.97
CA TYR A 94 2.82 -9.95 -4.80
C TYR A 94 2.79 -9.51 -6.26
N GLU A 95 3.70 -10.07 -7.05
CA GLU A 95 3.92 -9.66 -8.44
C GLU A 95 3.11 -10.54 -9.37
N GLY A 96 2.14 -9.96 -10.03
CA GLY A 96 1.30 -10.65 -11.00
C GLY A 96 -0.13 -10.15 -11.05
N ASP A 97 -0.96 -10.91 -11.74
CA ASP A 97 -2.38 -10.59 -11.90
C ASP A 97 -3.15 -11.03 -10.64
N ALA A 98 -4.03 -10.16 -10.16
CA ALA A 98 -4.84 -10.44 -8.97
C ALA A 98 -5.69 -11.71 -9.15
N VAL A 99 -6.21 -11.96 -10.34
CA VAL A 99 -7.02 -13.16 -10.61
C VAL A 99 -6.22 -14.43 -10.37
N GLU A 100 -4.93 -14.42 -10.69
CA GLU A 100 -4.04 -15.58 -10.49
C GLU A 100 -3.52 -15.67 -9.04
N ILE A 101 -3.27 -14.53 -8.41
CA ILE A 101 -2.66 -14.49 -7.07
C ILE A 101 -3.66 -14.73 -5.96
N LEU A 102 -4.84 -14.11 -6.03
CA LEU A 102 -5.83 -14.20 -4.96
C LEU A 102 -6.14 -15.63 -4.51
N PRO A 103 -6.32 -16.60 -5.42
CA PRO A 103 -6.59 -17.98 -5.01
C PRO A 103 -5.44 -18.66 -4.26
N THR A 104 -4.22 -18.12 -4.36
CA THR A 104 -3.04 -18.68 -3.68
C THR A 104 -2.82 -18.13 -2.28
N LEU A 105 -3.52 -17.05 -1.93
CA LEU A 105 -3.38 -16.42 -0.61
C LEU A 105 -4.22 -17.17 0.41
N ASN A 106 -3.58 -17.62 1.49
CA ASN A 106 -4.23 -18.37 2.57
C ASN A 106 -4.35 -17.53 3.83
N GLU A 107 -4.50 -16.23 3.68
CA GLU A 107 -4.59 -15.29 4.79
C GLU A 107 -6.02 -14.80 5.00
N GLN A 108 -6.31 -14.40 6.23
CA GLN A 108 -7.55 -13.71 6.55
C GLN A 108 -7.26 -12.22 6.64
N TYR A 109 -8.07 -11.42 5.97
CA TYR A 109 -7.89 -9.97 5.93
C TYR A 109 -8.99 -9.27 6.70
N ASP A 110 -8.60 -8.26 7.47
CA ASP A 110 -9.57 -7.42 8.19
C ASP A 110 -10.20 -6.39 7.24
N ILE A 111 -9.43 -5.95 6.26
CA ILE A 111 -9.85 -4.95 5.28
C ILE A 111 -9.26 -5.29 3.92
N ALA A 112 -10.04 -5.07 2.87
CA ALA A 112 -9.56 -5.12 1.50
C ALA A 112 -9.80 -3.75 0.84
N PHE A 113 -8.76 -3.22 0.21
CA PHE A 113 -8.82 -1.99 -0.56
C PHE A 113 -8.57 -2.31 -2.02
N ILE A 114 -9.54 -1.99 -2.87
CA ILE A 114 -9.47 -2.28 -4.30
C ILE A 114 -9.47 -0.96 -5.05
N ASP A 115 -8.38 -0.72 -5.72
CA ASP A 115 -8.21 0.49 -6.51
C ASP A 115 -8.58 0.26 -7.98
#